data_ab876848581fbc773f8589530725236e
#
_entry.id   ab876848581fbc773f8589530725236e
#
_cell.length_a   1.000
_cell.length_b   1.000
_cell.length_c   1.000
_cell.angle_alpha   90.00
_cell.angle_beta   90.00
_cell.angle_gamma   90.00
#
_symmetry.space_group_name_H-M   'P 1'
#
loop_
_entity.id
_entity.type
_entity.pdbx_description
1 polymer ?
#
loop_
_entity_poly.entity_id
_entity_poly.type
_entity_poly.pdbx_seq_one_letter_code
_entity_poly.pdbx_strand_id
1 'polypeptide(L)'
;MQDIDFLSEDSELPQLDFDFLRNCIAEIIAHYNRRCGSISIVFCSDNYIIEVNRRYLNHDYYTDIITFDYNEGDIVSGDLVISLDTVQSNSIEFNTAYREELHRVIFHGILHLVGFGDKTDEEEKIMRGLEDFWLGRFSV
;
A
#
# COMPACT_ATOMS: atom_id res chain seq x y z
N MET A 1 -18.44 -3.89 -8.67
CA MET A 1 -17.30 -4.25 -9.53
C MET A 1 -16.05 -3.59 -8.99
N GLN A 2 -14.99 -4.34 -8.87
CA GLN A 2 -13.73 -3.83 -8.36
C GLN A 2 -12.94 -3.18 -9.49
N ASP A 3 -12.43 -1.99 -9.24
CA ASP A 3 -11.63 -1.26 -10.20
C ASP A 3 -10.25 -1.00 -9.60
N ILE A 4 -9.45 -2.06 -9.53
CA ILE A 4 -8.12 -2.02 -8.93
C ILE A 4 -7.10 -2.26 -10.05
N ASP A 5 -6.26 -1.25 -10.30
CA ASP A 5 -5.25 -1.30 -11.33
C ASP A 5 -3.85 -1.31 -10.73
N PHE A 6 -2.96 -2.09 -11.33
CA PHE A 6 -1.55 -2.15 -10.97
C PHE A 6 -0.74 -1.57 -12.12
N LEU A 7 0.01 -0.52 -11.83
CA LEU A 7 0.74 0.26 -12.83
C LEU A 7 2.21 0.40 -12.41
N SER A 8 3.06 0.76 -13.34
CA SER A 8 4.46 1.07 -13.02
C SER A 8 4.89 2.34 -13.71
N GLU A 9 5.75 3.10 -13.01
CA GLU A 9 6.42 4.29 -13.52
C GLU A 9 7.92 4.10 -13.31
N ASP A 10 8.74 4.39 -14.31
CA ASP A 10 10.21 4.30 -14.27
C ASP A 10 10.80 3.00 -13.67
N SER A 11 9.99 1.96 -13.52
CA SER A 11 10.38 0.66 -12.97
C SER A 11 9.58 -0.42 -13.67
N GLU A 12 10.05 -1.66 -13.61
CA GLU A 12 9.28 -2.78 -14.10
C GLU A 12 8.19 -3.15 -13.10
N LEU A 13 7.07 -3.62 -13.63
CA LEU A 13 5.99 -4.13 -12.79
C LEU A 13 6.50 -5.37 -12.04
N PRO A 14 6.37 -5.44 -10.71
CA PRO A 14 6.85 -6.60 -9.96
C PRO A 14 6.07 -7.86 -10.32
N GLN A 15 6.72 -9.02 -10.16
CA GLN A 15 6.09 -10.30 -10.45
C GLN A 15 5.23 -10.74 -9.27
N LEU A 16 3.94 -10.41 -9.33
CA LEU A 16 2.95 -10.73 -8.31
C LEU A 16 1.72 -11.33 -8.98
N ASP A 17 0.95 -12.06 -8.19
CA ASP A 17 -0.36 -12.54 -8.63
C ASP A 17 -1.38 -11.42 -8.42
N PHE A 18 -1.60 -10.63 -9.45
CA PHE A 18 -2.45 -9.44 -9.35
C PHE A 18 -3.93 -9.78 -9.13
N ASP A 19 -4.41 -10.87 -9.70
CA ASP A 19 -5.80 -11.30 -9.48
C ASP A 19 -6.01 -11.71 -8.04
N PHE A 20 -5.04 -12.43 -7.47
CA PHE A 20 -5.05 -12.78 -6.05
C PHE A 20 -5.04 -11.52 -5.18
N LEU A 21 -4.19 -10.55 -5.51
CA LEU A 21 -4.11 -9.28 -4.76
C LEU A 21 -5.41 -8.48 -4.85
N ARG A 22 -6.04 -8.44 -6.01
CA ARG A 22 -7.35 -7.78 -6.14
C ARG A 22 -8.37 -8.39 -5.17
N ASN A 23 -8.39 -9.70 -5.08
CA ASN A 23 -9.29 -10.40 -4.17
C ASN A 23 -8.94 -10.13 -2.70
N CYS A 24 -7.65 -10.09 -2.35
CA CYS A 24 -7.21 -9.73 -1.00
C CYS A 24 -7.66 -8.33 -0.62
N ILE A 25 -7.43 -7.37 -1.49
CA ILE A 25 -7.78 -5.96 -1.25
C ILE A 25 -9.29 -5.82 -1.08
N ALA A 26 -10.07 -6.47 -1.93
CA ALA A 26 -11.52 -6.45 -1.84
C ALA A 26 -12.01 -7.05 -0.51
N GLU A 27 -11.41 -8.15 -0.07
CA GLU A 27 -11.77 -8.77 1.20
C GLU A 27 -11.47 -7.86 2.39
N ILE A 28 -10.31 -7.19 2.38
CA ILE A 28 -9.93 -6.24 3.44
C ILE A 28 -10.97 -5.12 3.51
N ILE A 29 -11.29 -4.50 2.38
CA ILE A 29 -12.22 -3.37 2.32
C ILE A 29 -13.61 -3.80 2.82
N ALA A 30 -14.09 -4.96 2.37
CA ALA A 30 -15.38 -5.49 2.78
C ALA A 30 -15.43 -5.82 4.27
N HIS A 31 -14.32 -6.30 4.83
CA HIS A 31 -14.23 -6.63 6.26
C HIS A 31 -14.57 -5.41 7.14
N TYR A 32 -14.18 -4.22 6.71
CA TYR A 32 -14.43 -2.98 7.45
C TYR A 32 -15.72 -2.29 7.02
N ASN A 33 -16.63 -3.03 6.38
CA ASN A 33 -17.96 -2.55 5.95
C ASN A 33 -17.88 -1.39 4.97
N ARG A 34 -16.85 -1.41 4.11
CA ARG A 34 -16.67 -0.43 3.06
C ARG A 34 -16.87 -1.08 1.69
N ARG A 35 -17.02 -0.26 0.67
CA ARG A 35 -17.14 -0.72 -0.72
C ARG A 35 -15.91 -0.29 -1.50
N CYS A 36 -15.40 -1.18 -2.36
CA CYS A 36 -14.24 -0.89 -3.18
C CYS A 36 -14.65 -0.05 -4.39
N GLY A 37 -14.05 1.14 -4.51
CA GLY A 37 -14.16 2.00 -5.69
C GLY A 37 -12.96 1.82 -6.60
N SER A 38 -12.44 2.93 -7.11
CA SER A 38 -11.28 2.94 -8.01
C SER A 38 -10.00 3.11 -7.21
N ILE A 39 -9.12 2.12 -7.28
CA ILE A 39 -7.82 2.14 -6.59
C ILE A 39 -6.73 1.86 -7.60
N SER A 40 -5.73 2.75 -7.67
CA SER A 40 -4.54 2.55 -8.49
C SER A 40 -3.34 2.32 -7.60
N ILE A 41 -2.59 1.25 -7.88
CA ILE A 41 -1.36 0.94 -7.16
C ILE A 41 -0.21 1.11 -8.14
N VAL A 42 0.62 2.12 -7.91
CA VAL A 42 1.68 2.54 -8.82
C VAL A 42 3.03 2.19 -8.21
N PHE A 43 3.76 1.31 -8.87
CA PHE A 43 5.11 0.92 -8.46
C PHE A 43 6.13 1.81 -9.17
N CYS A 44 7.14 2.26 -8.43
CA CYS A 44 8.12 3.19 -8.95
C CYS A 44 9.47 3.05 -8.24
N SER A 45 10.42 3.91 -8.62
CA SER A 45 11.74 3.99 -7.98
C SER A 45 11.73 5.06 -6.88
N ASP A 46 12.83 5.09 -6.10
CA ASP A 46 13.06 6.16 -5.12
C ASP A 46 13.08 7.52 -5.78
N ASN A 47 13.68 7.65 -6.96
CA ASN A 47 13.73 8.93 -7.66
C ASN A 47 12.34 9.45 -8.02
N TYR A 48 11.46 8.56 -8.43
CA TYR A 48 10.08 8.94 -8.77
C TYR A 48 9.29 9.34 -7.53
N ILE A 49 9.38 8.55 -6.46
CA ILE A 49 8.57 8.80 -5.26
C ILE A 49 9.00 10.08 -4.54
N ILE A 50 10.29 10.42 -4.56
CA ILE A 50 10.74 11.67 -3.95
C ILE A 50 10.20 12.89 -4.73
N GLU A 51 10.08 12.79 -6.05
CA GLU A 51 9.48 13.85 -6.85
C GLU A 51 8.00 14.02 -6.56
N VAL A 52 7.27 12.90 -6.38
CA VAL A 52 5.86 12.94 -5.97
C VAL A 52 5.74 13.60 -4.59
N ASN A 53 6.62 13.23 -3.68
CA ASN A 53 6.61 13.75 -2.30
C ASN A 53 6.87 15.27 -2.30
N ARG A 54 7.83 15.74 -3.09
CA ARG A 54 8.13 17.18 -3.25
C ARG A 54 6.97 17.94 -3.86
N ARG A 55 6.37 17.40 -4.92
CA ARG A 55 5.33 18.08 -5.70
C ARG A 55 4.00 18.18 -4.96
N TYR A 56 3.58 17.08 -4.31
CA TYR A 56 2.23 16.99 -3.76
C TYR A 56 2.17 17.16 -2.25
N LEU A 57 3.23 16.83 -1.52
CA LEU A 57 3.24 16.87 -0.05
C LEU A 57 4.25 17.87 0.50
N ASN A 58 5.02 18.51 -0.37
CA ASN A 58 6.06 19.48 0.01
C ASN A 58 7.09 18.86 0.98
N HIS A 59 7.38 17.58 0.80
CA HIS A 59 8.41 16.85 1.54
C HIS A 59 9.56 16.50 0.63
N ASP A 60 10.77 16.44 1.15
CA ASP A 60 11.99 16.20 0.37
C ASP A 60 12.75 15.01 0.97
N TYR A 61 12.08 13.84 1.04
CA TYR A 61 12.69 12.63 1.53
C TYR A 61 12.06 11.39 0.86
N TYR A 62 12.76 10.27 0.95
CA TYR A 62 12.28 8.99 0.44
C TYR A 62 11.31 8.36 1.43
N THR A 63 10.35 7.62 0.91
CA THR A 63 9.42 6.81 1.70
C THR A 63 9.09 5.56 0.90
N ASP A 64 8.55 4.54 1.56
CA ASP A 64 8.13 3.31 0.88
C ASP A 64 6.79 3.50 0.16
N ILE A 65 5.89 4.31 0.70
CA ILE A 65 4.55 4.50 0.12
C ILE A 65 4.02 5.90 0.38
N ILE A 66 3.29 6.42 -0.61
CA ILE A 66 2.46 7.62 -0.46
C ILE A 66 1.03 7.22 -0.82
N THR A 67 0.09 7.59 0.05
CA THR A 67 -1.32 7.27 -0.11
C THR A 67 -2.12 8.54 -0.39
N PHE A 68 -2.84 8.56 -1.52
CA PHE A 68 -3.77 9.64 -1.85
C PHE A 68 -5.19 9.11 -1.68
N ASP A 69 -5.96 9.73 -0.80
CA ASP A 69 -7.29 9.31 -0.40
C ASP A 69 -8.35 10.11 -1.17
N TYR A 70 -9.15 9.42 -1.97
CA TYR A 70 -10.26 10.00 -2.72
C TYR A 70 -11.60 9.39 -2.31
N ASN A 71 -11.70 8.90 -1.08
CA ASN A 71 -12.90 8.25 -0.58
C ASN A 71 -14.13 9.16 -0.64
N GLU A 72 -15.29 8.55 -0.95
CA GLU A 72 -16.58 9.21 -0.90
C GLU A 72 -17.54 8.32 -0.12
N GLY A 73 -17.96 8.78 1.07
CA GLY A 73 -18.82 7.98 1.95
C GLY A 73 -18.14 6.67 2.33
N ASP A 74 -18.81 5.55 2.05
CA ASP A 74 -18.24 4.23 2.30
C ASP A 74 -17.46 3.66 1.12
N ILE A 75 -17.36 4.40 0.01
CA ILE A 75 -16.61 3.97 -1.17
C ILE A 75 -15.14 4.32 -1.00
N VAL A 76 -14.29 3.30 -1.02
CA VAL A 76 -12.84 3.45 -0.85
C VAL A 76 -12.19 3.61 -2.21
N SER A 77 -11.58 4.76 -2.43
CA SER A 77 -10.88 5.08 -3.68
C SER A 77 -9.58 5.81 -3.36
N GLY A 78 -8.56 5.61 -4.17
CA GLY A 78 -7.30 6.30 -3.95
C GLY A 78 -6.18 5.80 -4.83
N ASP A 79 -5.02 6.44 -4.66
CA ASP A 79 -3.78 6.02 -5.31
C ASP A 79 -2.76 5.65 -4.25
N LEU A 80 -2.12 4.51 -4.43
CA LEU A 80 -0.98 4.09 -3.63
C LEU A 80 0.26 4.16 -4.52
N VAL A 81 1.22 4.99 -4.16
CA VAL A 81 2.50 5.10 -4.89
C VAL A 81 3.57 4.43 -4.03
N ILE A 82 4.18 3.37 -4.55
CA ILE A 82 5.06 2.49 -3.79
C ILE A 82 6.44 2.45 -4.44
N SER A 83 7.48 2.80 -3.67
CA SER A 83 8.87 2.68 -4.12
C SER A 83 9.39 1.27 -3.93
N LEU A 84 9.67 0.58 -5.02
CA LEU A 84 10.24 -0.77 -4.97
C LEU A 84 11.65 -0.76 -4.37
N ASP A 85 12.41 0.30 -4.59
CA ASP A 85 13.76 0.43 -4.00
C ASP A 85 13.70 0.47 -2.48
N THR A 86 12.80 1.27 -1.92
CA THR A 86 12.65 1.39 -0.47
C THR A 86 12.07 0.10 0.14
N VAL A 87 11.13 -0.54 -0.55
CA VAL A 87 10.61 -1.84 -0.10
C VAL A 87 11.74 -2.87 -0.04
N GLN A 88 12.62 -2.89 -1.04
CA GLN A 88 13.79 -3.79 -1.06
C GLN A 88 14.72 -3.50 0.12
N SER A 89 15.04 -2.23 0.36
CA SER A 89 15.89 -1.81 1.48
C SER A 89 15.28 -2.20 2.82
N ASN A 90 13.98 -2.00 2.98
CA ASN A 90 13.26 -2.35 4.22
C ASN A 90 13.30 -3.86 4.45
N SER A 91 13.13 -4.67 3.41
CA SER A 91 13.16 -6.13 3.55
C SER A 91 14.52 -6.60 4.05
N ILE A 92 15.60 -5.99 3.57
CA ILE A 92 16.97 -6.30 4.02
C ILE A 92 17.15 -5.87 5.47
N GLU A 93 16.74 -4.65 5.82
CA GLU A 93 16.88 -4.10 7.17
C GLU A 93 16.12 -4.93 8.21
N PHE A 94 14.89 -5.35 7.88
CA PHE A 94 14.04 -6.10 8.80
C PHE A 94 14.21 -7.61 8.67
N ASN A 95 15.12 -8.06 7.80
CA ASN A 95 15.41 -9.48 7.59
C ASN A 95 14.15 -10.27 7.20
N THR A 96 13.37 -9.71 6.29
CA THR A 96 12.17 -10.34 5.74
C THR A 96 12.35 -10.58 4.25
N ALA A 97 11.51 -11.44 3.67
CA ALA A 97 11.52 -11.65 2.22
C ALA A 97 10.98 -10.40 1.53
N TYR A 98 11.56 -10.03 0.39
CA TYR A 98 11.09 -8.90 -0.41
C TYR A 98 9.60 -9.03 -0.75
N ARG A 99 9.17 -10.23 -1.15
CA ARG A 99 7.77 -10.50 -1.48
C ARG A 99 6.84 -10.23 -0.29
N GLU A 100 7.23 -10.65 0.92
CA GLU A 100 6.45 -10.41 2.12
C GLU A 100 6.35 -8.91 2.43
N GLU A 101 7.47 -8.20 2.34
CA GLU A 101 7.50 -6.76 2.62
C GLU A 101 6.65 -6.00 1.60
N LEU A 102 6.67 -6.40 0.33
CA LEU A 102 5.87 -5.78 -0.71
C LEU A 102 4.37 -5.94 -0.44
N HIS A 103 3.94 -7.14 -0.04
CA HIS A 103 2.55 -7.36 0.35
C HIS A 103 2.17 -6.53 1.57
N ARG A 104 3.08 -6.44 2.56
CA ARG A 104 2.86 -5.65 3.77
C ARG A 104 2.60 -4.19 3.43
N VAL A 105 3.43 -3.61 2.56
CA VAL A 105 3.30 -2.20 2.17
C VAL A 105 1.99 -1.95 1.42
N ILE A 106 1.60 -2.87 0.52
CA ILE A 106 0.32 -2.77 -0.19
C ILE A 106 -0.85 -2.77 0.81
N PHE A 107 -0.86 -3.73 1.74
CA PHE A 107 -1.93 -3.82 2.75
C PHE A 107 -1.94 -2.61 3.68
N HIS A 108 -0.76 -2.10 4.04
CA HIS A 108 -0.62 -0.87 4.83
C HIS A 108 -1.37 0.29 4.17
N GLY A 109 -1.17 0.49 2.86
CA GLY A 109 -1.86 1.54 2.13
C GLY A 109 -3.36 1.36 2.08
N ILE A 110 -3.82 0.13 1.89
CA ILE A 110 -5.26 -0.18 1.91
C ILE A 110 -5.86 0.09 3.30
N LEU A 111 -5.14 -0.28 4.36
CA LEU A 111 -5.59 -0.03 5.73
C LEU A 111 -5.69 1.46 6.02
N HIS A 112 -4.77 2.28 5.49
CA HIS A 112 -4.89 3.73 5.55
C HIS A 112 -6.16 4.21 4.87
N LEU A 113 -6.47 3.69 3.69
CA LEU A 113 -7.67 4.10 2.96
C LEU A 113 -8.95 3.74 3.69
N VAL A 114 -8.97 2.64 4.45
CA VAL A 114 -10.17 2.29 5.25
C VAL A 114 -10.22 3.01 6.59
N GLY A 115 -9.20 3.82 6.93
CA GLY A 115 -9.28 4.75 8.05
C GLY A 115 -8.29 4.55 9.19
N PHE A 116 -7.33 3.61 9.08
CA PHE A 116 -6.34 3.41 10.13
C PHE A 116 -5.15 4.36 9.93
N GLY A 117 -4.73 5.03 11.01
CA GLY A 117 -3.58 5.92 10.97
C GLY A 117 -2.30 5.22 11.43
N ASP A 118 -1.19 5.97 11.39
CA ASP A 118 0.11 5.47 11.85
C ASP A 118 0.98 6.60 12.43
N LYS A 119 0.33 7.69 12.90
CA LYS A 119 1.05 8.87 13.38
C LYS A 119 1.46 8.82 14.83
N THR A 120 0.77 8.03 15.64
CA THR A 120 1.11 7.86 17.07
C THR A 120 1.69 6.46 17.27
N ASP A 121 2.40 6.26 18.38
CA ASP A 121 2.95 4.95 18.72
C ASP A 121 1.86 3.88 18.83
N GLU A 122 0.71 4.27 19.39
CA GLU A 122 -0.44 3.37 19.51
C GLU A 122 -1.00 3.00 18.15
N GLU A 123 -1.16 4.00 17.27
CA GLU A 123 -1.64 3.76 15.92
C GLU A 123 -0.69 2.88 15.12
N GLU A 124 0.61 3.10 15.23
CA GLU A 124 1.62 2.26 14.58
C GLU A 124 1.52 0.82 15.04
N LYS A 125 1.31 0.61 16.33
CA LYS A 125 1.17 -0.72 16.90
C LYS A 125 -0.06 -1.44 16.37
N ILE A 126 -1.19 -0.73 16.31
CA ILE A 126 -2.44 -1.27 15.75
C ILE A 126 -2.25 -1.59 14.28
N MET A 127 -1.67 -0.67 13.51
CA MET A 127 -1.40 -0.87 12.09
C MET A 127 -0.54 -2.10 11.86
N ARG A 128 0.55 -2.26 12.64
CA ARG A 128 1.45 -3.40 12.51
C ARG A 128 0.72 -4.71 12.79
N GLY A 129 -0.11 -4.73 13.83
CA GLY A 129 -0.92 -5.90 14.16
C GLY A 129 -1.90 -6.27 13.05
N LEU A 130 -2.51 -5.27 12.42
CA LEU A 130 -3.43 -5.50 11.30
C LEU A 130 -2.69 -5.99 10.07
N GLU A 131 -1.52 -5.43 9.75
CA GLU A 131 -0.68 -5.94 8.67
C GLU A 131 -0.34 -7.41 8.89
N ASP A 132 0.10 -7.76 10.09
CA ASP A 132 0.43 -9.15 10.44
C ASP A 132 -0.78 -10.07 10.29
N PHE A 133 -1.94 -9.61 10.73
CA PHE A 133 -3.19 -10.36 10.62
C PHE A 133 -3.50 -10.69 9.15
N TRP A 134 -3.47 -9.67 8.28
CA TRP A 134 -3.84 -9.87 6.88
C TRP A 134 -2.79 -10.67 6.11
N LEU A 135 -1.51 -10.46 6.41
CA LEU A 135 -0.45 -11.30 5.83
C LEU A 135 -0.67 -12.77 6.18
N GLY A 136 -1.01 -13.05 7.44
CA GLY A 136 -1.30 -14.40 7.90
C GLY A 136 -2.57 -14.97 7.28
N ARG A 137 -3.61 -14.16 7.19
CA ARG A 137 -4.91 -14.54 6.61
C ARG A 137 -4.77 -15.03 5.17
N PHE A 138 -3.90 -14.37 4.38
CA PHE A 138 -3.70 -14.71 2.98
C PHE A 138 -2.47 -15.56 2.73
N SER A 139 -1.70 -15.87 3.76
CA SER A 139 -0.46 -16.66 3.68
C SER A 139 0.58 -16.05 2.73
N VAL A 140 0.77 -14.76 2.86
CA VAL A 140 1.75 -14.03 2.05
C VAL A 140 2.79 -13.29 2.90
#